data_d6e445654a135e39a66947e092168134
#
_entry.id   d6e445654a135e39a66947e092168134
#
_cell.length_a   1.000
_cell.length_b   1.000
_cell.length_c   1.000
_cell.angle_alpha   90.00
_cell.angle_beta   90.00
_cell.angle_gamma   90.00
#
_symmetry.space_group_name_H-M   'P 1'
#
loop_
_entity.id
_entity.type
_entity.pdbx_description
1 polymer ?
#
loop_
_entity_poly.entity_id
_entity_poly.type
_entity_poly.pdbx_seq_one_letter_code
_entity_poly.pdbx_strand_id
1 'polypeptide(L)'
;MAPGIGHLEHLEVDWTPRCDDDERPANSAFEKWSELFFDGMERFNRTARVMPQETQQLLEATGFVEVKHEIHRAYVCPWSSDRHEREIARWFNIGLSHSLEALAMKPLVEKLGFKADDVRELCNTAKRETCVLRYHTYCNM
;
A
#
# COMPACT_ATOMS: atom_id res chain seq x y z
N MET A 1 -25.54 -2.86 11.17
CA MET A 1 -26.02 -2.43 9.84
C MET A 1 -27.42 -2.98 9.64
N ALA A 2 -28.35 -2.23 9.03
CA ALA A 2 -29.73 -2.70 8.85
C ALA A 2 -29.79 -3.70 7.70
N PRO A 3 -30.33 -4.93 7.88
CA PRO A 3 -30.46 -5.90 6.81
C PRO A 3 -31.30 -5.37 5.63
N GLY A 4 -30.84 -5.59 4.42
CA GLY A 4 -31.56 -5.23 3.18
C GLY A 4 -31.45 -3.77 2.72
N ILE A 5 -30.87 -2.86 3.54
CA ILE A 5 -30.71 -1.44 3.20
C ILE A 5 -29.33 -0.86 3.55
N GLY A 6 -28.51 -1.60 4.29
CA GLY A 6 -27.18 -1.15 4.67
C GLY A 6 -26.15 -1.46 3.57
N HIS A 7 -25.24 -0.53 3.29
CA HIS A 7 -24.13 -0.70 2.37
C HIS A 7 -22.81 -0.67 3.13
N LEU A 8 -21.85 -1.49 2.69
CA LEU A 8 -20.46 -1.47 3.14
C LEU A 8 -19.57 -1.12 1.94
N GLU A 9 -18.74 -0.11 2.10
CA GLU A 9 -17.61 0.16 1.23
C GLU A 9 -16.34 -0.11 2.02
N HIS A 10 -15.45 -0.92 1.47
CA HIS A 10 -14.18 -1.30 2.08
C HIS A 10 -13.06 -0.97 1.11
N LEU A 11 -12.19 -0.05 1.48
CA LEU A 11 -11.07 0.40 0.69
C LEU A 11 -9.77 -0.04 1.35
N GLU A 12 -8.92 -0.73 0.59
CA GLU A 12 -7.61 -1.18 1.06
C GLU A 12 -6.52 -0.78 0.06
N VAL A 13 -5.32 -0.52 0.57
CA VAL A 13 -4.13 -0.32 -0.25
C VAL A 13 -3.24 -1.56 -0.16
N ASP A 14 -3.03 -2.23 -1.29
CA ASP A 14 -2.00 -3.26 -1.41
C ASP A 14 -0.63 -2.56 -1.56
N TRP A 15 0.12 -2.55 -0.47
CA TRP A 15 1.43 -1.89 -0.39
C TRP A 15 2.53 -2.58 -1.22
N THR A 16 2.21 -3.62 -1.99
CA THR A 16 3.14 -4.25 -2.93
C THR A 16 3.37 -3.32 -4.12
N PRO A 17 4.57 -2.75 -4.29
CA PRO A 17 4.86 -1.88 -5.41
C PRO A 17 4.91 -2.66 -6.72
N ARG A 18 4.28 -2.11 -7.76
CA ARG A 18 4.22 -2.66 -9.13
C ARG A 18 4.77 -1.66 -10.12
N CYS A 19 5.28 -2.18 -11.23
CA CYS A 19 5.76 -1.41 -12.36
C CYS A 19 5.57 -2.25 -13.62
N ASP A 20 5.02 -1.67 -14.69
CA ASP A 20 4.71 -2.43 -15.91
C ASP A 20 5.90 -2.48 -16.89
N ASP A 21 6.88 -1.61 -16.74
CA ASP A 21 7.98 -1.39 -17.69
C ASP A 21 9.40 -1.68 -17.17
N ASP A 22 9.49 -2.32 -16.01
CA ASP A 22 10.76 -2.69 -15.35
C ASP A 22 11.72 -1.51 -15.07
N GLU A 23 11.26 -0.27 -15.15
CA GLU A 23 12.06 0.94 -14.86
C GLU A 23 12.37 1.12 -13.35
N ARG A 24 11.85 0.26 -12.52
CA ARG A 24 12.11 0.27 -11.07
C ARG A 24 13.54 -0.19 -10.77
N PRO A 25 14.24 0.42 -9.80
CA PRO A 25 15.60 0.01 -9.46
C PRO A 25 15.61 -1.43 -8.90
N ALA A 26 16.64 -2.21 -9.26
CA ALA A 26 16.81 -3.60 -8.80
C ALA A 26 16.87 -3.74 -7.26
N ASN A 27 17.29 -2.67 -6.55
CA ASN A 27 17.32 -2.61 -5.09
C ASN A 27 16.36 -1.52 -4.59
N SER A 28 15.09 -1.60 -4.96
CA SER A 28 14.08 -0.63 -4.58
C SER A 28 13.94 -0.54 -3.06
N ALA A 29 14.13 0.65 -2.52
CA ALA A 29 13.93 0.93 -1.10
C ALA A 29 12.44 0.87 -0.71
N PHE A 30 11.55 1.23 -1.62
CA PHE A 30 10.12 1.12 -1.39
C PHE A 30 9.65 -0.35 -1.39
N GLU A 31 10.18 -1.20 -2.25
CA GLU A 31 9.92 -2.64 -2.22
C GLU A 31 10.42 -3.27 -0.92
N LYS A 32 11.66 -2.99 -0.53
CA LYS A 32 12.22 -3.45 0.74
C LYS A 32 11.40 -2.98 1.94
N TRP A 33 10.94 -1.73 1.93
CA TRP A 33 10.06 -1.21 2.97
C TRP A 33 8.76 -2.01 3.04
N SER A 34 8.13 -2.28 1.90
CA SER A 34 6.89 -3.06 1.80
C SER A 34 7.04 -4.48 2.35
N GLU A 35 8.08 -5.19 1.94
CA GLU A 35 8.37 -6.55 2.42
C GLU A 35 8.56 -6.59 3.95
N LEU A 36 9.39 -5.70 4.47
CA LEU A 36 9.64 -5.61 5.92
C LEU A 36 8.38 -5.20 6.69
N PHE A 37 7.56 -4.33 6.14
CA PHE A 37 6.29 -3.95 6.74
C PHE A 37 5.34 -5.16 6.83
N PHE A 38 5.19 -5.93 5.76
CA PHE A 38 4.39 -7.16 5.77
C PHE A 38 4.91 -8.17 6.78
N ASP A 39 6.21 -8.46 6.79
CA ASP A 39 6.83 -9.39 7.75
C ASP A 39 6.59 -8.96 9.19
N GLY A 40 6.76 -7.67 9.47
CA GLY A 40 6.52 -7.13 10.80
C GLY A 40 5.05 -7.24 11.23
N MET A 41 4.11 -7.00 10.31
CA MET A 41 2.68 -7.13 10.57
C MET A 41 2.27 -8.59 10.79
N GLU A 42 2.81 -9.53 10.03
CA GLU A 42 2.56 -10.96 10.23
C GLU A 42 3.01 -11.44 11.61
N ARG A 43 4.13 -10.90 12.14
CA ARG A 43 4.57 -11.19 13.52
C ARG A 43 3.68 -10.56 14.61
N PHE A 44 2.80 -9.64 14.25
CA PHE A 44 1.72 -9.19 15.11
C PHE A 44 0.45 -10.07 15.01
N ASN A 45 0.49 -11.16 14.23
CA ASN A 45 -0.67 -11.96 13.83
C ASN A 45 -1.75 -11.11 13.14
N ARG A 46 -1.33 -10.16 12.33
CA ARG A 46 -2.19 -9.29 11.52
C ARG A 46 -1.61 -9.21 10.13
N THR A 47 -2.30 -9.75 9.15
CA THR A 47 -1.89 -9.53 7.78
C THR A 47 -2.20 -8.08 7.35
N ALA A 48 -1.26 -7.47 6.64
CA ALA A 48 -1.50 -6.23 5.91
C ALA A 48 -1.55 -6.50 4.39
N ARG A 49 -1.54 -7.77 4.00
CA ARG A 49 -1.71 -8.18 2.59
C ARG A 49 -3.18 -8.14 2.23
N VAL A 50 -3.48 -7.53 1.11
CA VAL A 50 -4.85 -7.49 0.57
C VAL A 50 -5.17 -8.81 -0.11
N MET A 51 -6.22 -9.49 0.34
CA MET A 51 -6.66 -10.79 -0.15
C MET A 51 -8.13 -10.69 -0.62
N PRO A 52 -8.39 -10.18 -1.82
CA PRO A 52 -9.74 -9.82 -2.26
C PRO A 52 -10.72 -10.97 -2.23
N GLN A 53 -10.27 -12.17 -2.65
CA GLN A 53 -11.12 -13.36 -2.70
C GLN A 53 -11.54 -13.81 -1.29
N GLU A 54 -10.63 -13.77 -0.33
CA GLU A 54 -10.92 -14.13 1.06
C GLU A 54 -11.86 -13.10 1.71
N THR A 55 -11.62 -11.81 1.45
CA THR A 55 -12.48 -10.72 1.92
C THR A 55 -13.90 -10.87 1.36
N GLN A 56 -14.03 -11.15 0.06
CA GLN A 56 -15.33 -11.39 -0.56
C GLN A 56 -16.05 -12.57 0.08
N GLN A 57 -15.38 -13.72 0.21
CA GLN A 57 -15.96 -14.92 0.84
C GLN A 57 -16.42 -14.66 2.27
N LEU A 58 -15.64 -13.91 3.04
CA LEU A 58 -15.97 -13.53 4.40
C LEU A 58 -17.22 -12.64 4.45
N LEU A 59 -17.33 -11.67 3.56
CA LEU A 59 -18.49 -10.78 3.46
C LEU A 59 -19.73 -11.57 3.07
N GLU A 60 -19.66 -12.44 2.08
CA GLU A 60 -20.77 -13.30 1.66
C GLU A 60 -21.19 -14.26 2.76
N ALA A 61 -20.25 -14.86 3.49
CA ALA A 61 -20.52 -15.74 4.63
C ALA A 61 -21.19 -15.01 5.81
N THR A 62 -20.99 -13.70 5.94
CA THR A 62 -21.63 -12.87 6.97
C THR A 62 -22.97 -12.27 6.53
N GLY A 63 -23.44 -12.61 5.31
CA GLY A 63 -24.77 -12.26 4.81
C GLY A 63 -24.82 -11.03 3.91
N PHE A 64 -23.66 -10.51 3.47
CA PHE A 64 -23.65 -9.50 2.41
C PHE A 64 -23.96 -10.14 1.07
N VAL A 65 -24.71 -9.44 0.24
CA VAL A 65 -25.07 -9.83 -1.14
C VAL A 65 -24.59 -8.78 -2.11
N GLU A 66 -24.49 -9.15 -3.39
CA GLU A 66 -24.04 -8.24 -4.45
C GLU A 66 -22.63 -7.65 -4.17
N VAL A 67 -21.74 -8.45 -3.58
CA VAL A 67 -20.37 -8.02 -3.32
C VAL A 67 -19.65 -7.78 -4.64
N LYS A 68 -19.15 -6.57 -4.84
CA LYS A 68 -18.35 -6.16 -6.01
C LYS A 68 -16.95 -5.84 -5.56
N HIS A 69 -15.98 -6.23 -6.38
CA HIS A 69 -14.58 -5.91 -6.18
C HIS A 69 -14.05 -5.14 -7.39
N GLU A 70 -13.44 -3.99 -7.16
CA GLU A 70 -12.81 -3.16 -8.18
C GLU A 70 -11.36 -2.90 -7.78
N ILE A 71 -10.47 -2.84 -8.76
CA ILE A 71 -9.05 -2.54 -8.55
C ILE A 71 -8.73 -1.24 -9.27
N HIS A 72 -8.22 -0.29 -8.50
CA HIS A 72 -7.72 0.99 -9.01
C HIS A 72 -6.21 1.08 -8.82
N ARG A 73 -5.52 1.69 -9.79
CA ARG A 73 -4.08 1.96 -9.66
C ARG A 73 -3.85 3.27 -8.92
N ALA A 74 -3.21 3.20 -7.78
CA ALA A 74 -2.71 4.36 -7.05
C ALA A 74 -1.26 4.61 -7.48
N TYR A 75 -1.06 5.51 -8.44
CA TYR A 75 0.28 5.88 -8.88
C TYR A 75 1.07 6.56 -7.77
N VAL A 76 2.26 6.07 -7.52
CA VAL A 76 3.12 6.53 -6.42
C VAL A 76 3.71 7.91 -6.70
N CYS A 77 3.88 8.26 -7.97
CA CYS A 77 4.30 9.60 -8.40
C CYS A 77 3.52 10.04 -9.66
N PRO A 78 3.44 11.35 -9.97
CA PRO A 78 2.56 11.89 -11.02
C PRO A 78 3.18 11.79 -12.43
N TRP A 79 3.51 10.59 -12.87
CA TRP A 79 4.15 10.35 -14.18
C TRP A 79 3.15 10.20 -15.34
N SER A 80 1.90 9.86 -15.06
CA SER A 80 0.87 9.66 -16.10
C SER A 80 0.70 10.87 -17.03
N SER A 81 0.38 10.62 -18.29
CA SER A 81 -0.02 11.68 -19.25
C SER A 81 -1.40 12.23 -18.94
N ASP A 82 -2.27 11.49 -18.27
CA ASP A 82 -3.60 11.95 -17.86
C ASP A 82 -3.54 12.95 -16.71
N ARG A 83 -4.29 14.04 -16.83
CA ARG A 83 -4.29 15.13 -15.84
C ARG A 83 -4.89 14.70 -14.51
N HIS A 84 -5.98 13.95 -14.56
CA HIS A 84 -6.70 13.51 -13.36
C HIS A 84 -5.88 12.49 -12.57
N GLU A 85 -5.29 11.51 -13.26
CA GLU A 85 -4.38 10.54 -12.64
C GLU A 85 -3.16 11.22 -12.00
N ARG A 86 -2.57 12.23 -12.65
CA ARG A 86 -1.47 13.01 -12.06
C ARG A 86 -1.87 13.75 -10.79
N GLU A 87 -3.09 14.26 -10.73
CA GLU A 87 -3.59 14.96 -9.56
C GLU A 87 -3.80 13.99 -8.39
N ILE A 88 -4.45 12.85 -8.64
CA ILE A 88 -4.60 11.78 -7.66
C ILE A 88 -3.23 11.30 -7.17
N ALA A 89 -2.29 11.05 -8.08
CA ALA A 89 -0.95 10.60 -7.73
C ALA A 89 -0.19 11.59 -6.83
N ARG A 90 -0.36 12.89 -7.01
CA ARG A 90 0.23 13.91 -6.11
C ARG A 90 -0.30 13.78 -4.69
N TRP A 91 -1.61 13.65 -4.53
CA TRP A 91 -2.23 13.48 -3.22
C TRP A 91 -1.84 12.16 -2.57
N PHE A 92 -1.84 11.08 -3.35
CA PHE A 92 -1.39 9.76 -2.87
C PHE A 92 0.07 9.80 -2.43
N ASN A 93 0.97 10.41 -3.21
CA ASN A 93 2.39 10.57 -2.86
C ASN A 93 2.59 11.36 -1.56
N ILE A 94 1.85 12.45 -1.36
CA ILE A 94 1.89 13.22 -0.11
C ILE A 94 1.48 12.32 1.07
N GLY A 95 0.35 11.63 0.97
CA GLY A 95 -0.13 10.71 1.99
C GLY A 95 0.87 9.60 2.28
N LEU A 96 1.38 8.93 1.24
CA LEU A 96 2.40 7.89 1.32
C LEU A 96 3.65 8.40 2.03
N SER A 97 4.17 9.55 1.60
CA SER A 97 5.38 10.15 2.17
C SER A 97 5.29 10.43 3.67
N HIS A 98 4.11 10.80 4.15
CA HIS A 98 3.87 11.00 5.59
C HIS A 98 3.61 9.69 6.34
N SER A 99 3.11 8.67 5.65
CA SER A 99 2.71 7.41 6.28
C SER A 99 3.83 6.38 6.41
N LEU A 100 4.85 6.40 5.54
CA LEU A 100 5.91 5.39 5.50
C LEU A 100 6.55 5.13 6.86
N GLU A 101 6.97 6.17 7.58
CA GLU A 101 7.59 6.03 8.89
C GLU A 101 6.56 5.59 9.95
N ALA A 102 5.37 6.19 9.94
CA ALA A 102 4.32 5.88 10.91
C ALA A 102 3.86 4.41 10.83
N LEU A 103 3.74 3.86 9.62
CA LEU A 103 3.35 2.47 9.39
C LEU A 103 4.48 1.49 9.76
N ALA A 104 5.73 1.80 9.42
CA ALA A 104 6.85 0.87 9.58
C ALA A 104 7.45 0.87 10.99
N MET A 105 7.43 1.99 11.71
CA MET A 105 8.17 2.14 12.94
C MET A 105 7.88 1.04 13.96
N LYS A 106 6.63 0.81 14.27
CA LYS A 106 6.25 -0.20 15.27
C LYS A 106 6.51 -1.63 14.80
N PRO A 107 6.09 -2.06 13.59
CA PRO A 107 6.37 -3.41 13.09
C PRO A 107 7.87 -3.73 13.01
N LEU A 108 8.68 -2.82 12.47
CA LEU A 108 10.09 -3.08 12.26
C LEU A 108 10.90 -3.04 13.56
N VAL A 109 10.62 -2.09 14.44
CA VAL A 109 11.38 -1.97 15.71
C VAL A 109 10.97 -3.07 16.69
N GLU A 110 9.67 -3.23 16.98
CA GLU A 110 9.22 -4.15 18.03
C GLU A 110 9.24 -5.62 17.58
N LYS A 111 9.01 -5.92 16.31
CA LYS A 111 8.86 -7.30 15.82
C LYS A 111 10.05 -7.80 15.05
N LEU A 112 10.72 -6.95 14.30
CA LEU A 112 11.90 -7.33 13.51
C LEU A 112 13.22 -6.93 14.19
N GLY A 113 13.19 -6.12 15.26
CA GLY A 113 14.38 -5.75 16.03
C GLY A 113 15.27 -4.69 15.37
N PHE A 114 14.74 -3.95 14.38
CA PHE A 114 15.48 -2.85 13.77
C PHE A 114 15.68 -1.70 14.74
N LYS A 115 16.78 -0.96 14.59
CA LYS A 115 16.94 0.33 15.27
C LYS A 115 16.04 1.37 14.62
N ALA A 116 15.50 2.27 15.44
CA ALA A 116 14.60 3.32 14.93
C ALA A 116 15.25 4.20 13.85
N ASP A 117 16.56 4.47 13.97
CA ASP A 117 17.29 5.27 12.99
C ASP A 117 17.45 4.55 11.64
N ASP A 118 17.67 3.23 11.64
CA ASP A 118 17.75 2.41 10.43
C ASP A 118 16.37 2.41 9.71
N VAL A 119 15.28 2.36 10.47
CA VAL A 119 13.91 2.47 9.92
C VAL A 119 13.67 3.83 9.28
N ARG A 120 14.10 4.92 9.93
CA ARG A 120 14.00 6.28 9.38
C ARG A 120 14.80 6.43 8.09
N GLU A 121 16.02 5.88 8.05
CA GLU A 121 16.86 5.92 6.85
C GLU A 121 16.21 5.18 5.69
N LEU A 122 15.67 3.97 5.93
CA LEU A 122 14.91 3.21 4.93
C LEU A 122 13.71 4.03 4.42
N CYS A 123 12.90 4.58 5.33
CA CYS A 123 11.74 5.39 4.97
C CYS A 123 12.12 6.65 4.16
N ASN A 124 13.21 7.32 4.54
CA ASN A 124 13.69 8.50 3.80
C ASN A 124 14.20 8.13 2.41
N THR A 125 14.81 6.95 2.26
CA THR A 125 15.26 6.47 0.96
C THR A 125 14.07 6.07 0.08
N ALA A 126 13.09 5.34 0.63
CA ALA A 126 11.86 5.02 -0.05
C ALA A 126 11.09 6.29 -0.48
N LYS A 127 10.99 7.30 0.39
CA LYS A 127 10.41 8.61 0.06
C LYS A 127 11.05 9.27 -1.15
N ARG A 128 12.39 9.28 -1.23
CA ARG A 128 13.10 9.84 -2.38
C ARG A 128 12.82 9.05 -3.65
N GLU A 129 12.78 7.73 -3.54
CA GLU A 129 12.49 6.84 -4.66
C GLU A 129 11.07 7.06 -5.20
N THR A 130 10.07 7.20 -4.32
CA THR A 130 8.67 7.42 -4.72
C THR A 130 8.41 8.78 -5.39
N CYS A 131 9.40 9.67 -5.44
CA CYS A 131 9.32 10.93 -6.17
C CYS A 131 9.97 10.87 -7.57
N VAL A 132 10.56 9.75 -7.95
CA VAL A 132 11.26 9.59 -9.23
C VAL A 132 10.27 9.22 -10.33
N LEU A 133 9.95 10.17 -11.19
CA LEU A 133 8.91 10.05 -12.22
C LEU A 133 9.13 8.88 -13.20
N ARG A 134 10.39 8.55 -13.51
CA ARG A 134 10.73 7.48 -14.48
C ARG A 134 10.44 6.06 -13.98
N TYR A 135 10.17 5.87 -12.67
CA TYR A 135 9.98 4.51 -12.13
C TYR A 135 8.57 3.96 -12.34
N HIS A 136 7.64 4.75 -12.80
CA HIS A 136 6.26 4.37 -13.13
C HIS A 136 5.60 3.43 -12.11
N THR A 137 5.99 3.57 -10.84
CA THR A 137 5.54 2.70 -9.75
C THR A 137 4.11 3.01 -9.36
N TYR A 138 3.33 1.97 -9.06
CA TYR A 138 1.97 2.07 -8.54
C TYR A 138 1.70 0.99 -7.49
N CYS A 139 0.70 1.22 -6.64
CA CYS A 139 0.07 0.24 -5.77
C CYS A 139 -1.35 -0.03 -6.27
N ASN A 140 -1.89 -1.21 -5.97
CA ASN A 140 -3.32 -1.46 -6.17
C ASN A 140 -4.12 -0.97 -4.95
N MET A 141 -5.30 -0.46 -5.23
CA MET A 141 -6.24 -0.01 -4.22
C MET A 141 -7.64 -0.52 -4.54
#